data_a868fab4e2b41bcae296ca243dc9e1ea
#
_entry.id   a868fab4e2b41bcae296ca243dc9e1ea
#
_cell.length_a   1.000
_cell.length_b   1.000
_cell.length_c   1.000
_cell.angle_alpha   90.00
_cell.angle_beta   90.00
_cell.angle_gamma   90.00
#
_symmetry.space_group_name_H-M   'P 1'
#
loop_
_entity.id
_entity.type
_entity.pdbx_description
1 polymer ?
#
loop_
_entity_poly.entity_id
_entity_poly.type
_entity_poly.pdbx_seq_one_letter_code
_entity_poly.pdbx_strand_id
1 'polypeptide(L)'
;MRLRALAKINLGLDILRKREDGYHEVRMIMQTIQMYDVLEIKKKKAPGISLSVNYPYIPCDERNLVYKAAKLLMDEFQVKGGVTIRLEKFIPVAAGMAGGSSDAAATLVGINRLFKLGLSERELMDRAVKIGADVPYCIMRGTALAEGIGEKLTGITQVPECFVLIGKPGINVSTRAAYESLNLSGIQNHPDIDGMIQDIQNGDLQGMTAKMGNVFEPGIIGQYPVIQEIKDLMESHGALKAMMSGSGPTVFGIFESQEKMDAAAKILRESNLAKTVFGTRVFNRI
;
A
#
# COMPACT_ATOMS: atom_id res chain seq x y z
N MET A 1 -9.62 -8.30 -20.17
CA MET A 1 -9.99 -7.22 -19.23
C MET A 1 -8.71 -6.60 -18.73
N ARG A 2 -8.62 -5.26 -18.66
CA ARG A 2 -7.47 -4.53 -18.12
C ARG A 2 -7.87 -3.85 -16.81
N LEU A 3 -7.05 -4.00 -15.77
CA LEU A 3 -7.32 -3.51 -14.41
C LEU A 3 -6.11 -2.74 -13.89
N ARG A 4 -6.37 -1.73 -13.03
CA ARG A 4 -5.34 -1.00 -12.29
C ARG A 4 -5.32 -1.50 -10.84
N ALA A 5 -4.17 -1.94 -10.39
CA ALA A 5 -3.89 -2.32 -9.00
C ALA A 5 -3.22 -1.14 -8.31
N LEU A 6 -4.00 -0.34 -7.56
CA LEU A 6 -3.56 0.93 -6.97
C LEU A 6 -2.72 0.68 -5.71
N ALA A 7 -1.63 1.43 -5.55
CA ALA A 7 -0.80 1.44 -4.34
C ALA A 7 -1.51 2.09 -3.15
N LYS A 8 -0.99 1.84 -1.95
CA LYS A 8 -1.38 2.56 -0.71
C LYS A 8 -0.18 3.17 -0.01
N ILE A 9 -0.47 4.14 0.81
CA ILE A 9 0.41 4.66 1.86
C ILE A 9 -0.30 4.56 3.22
N ASN A 10 0.46 4.66 4.32
CA ASN A 10 -0.09 4.78 5.66
C ASN A 10 0.10 6.22 6.13
N LEU A 11 -0.99 6.98 6.33
CA LEU A 11 -0.93 8.35 6.84
C LEU A 11 -0.63 8.40 8.34
N GLY A 12 -1.04 7.38 9.07
CA GLY A 12 -0.65 7.12 10.45
C GLY A 12 -0.51 5.62 10.64
N LEU A 13 0.52 5.18 11.35
CA LEU A 13 0.72 3.77 11.69
C LEU A 13 1.18 3.65 13.12
N ASP A 14 0.34 3.06 13.94
CA ASP A 14 0.60 2.74 15.33
C ASP A 14 0.56 1.24 15.60
N ILE A 15 1.32 0.79 16.60
CA ILE A 15 1.31 -0.58 17.10
C ILE A 15 0.99 -0.52 18.59
N LEU A 16 -0.19 -1.04 18.94
CA LEU A 16 -0.74 -0.92 20.28
C LEU A 16 -0.15 -1.95 21.24
N ARG A 17 0.03 -3.19 20.76
CA ARG A 17 0.57 -4.30 21.58
C ARG A 17 0.93 -5.51 20.73
N LYS A 18 1.73 -6.41 21.29
CA LYS A 18 1.91 -7.74 20.76
C LYS A 18 0.78 -8.65 21.25
N ARG A 19 0.23 -9.46 20.37
CA ARG A 19 -0.87 -10.38 20.62
C ARG A 19 -0.34 -11.76 21.02
N GLU A 20 -1.18 -12.57 21.64
CA GLU A 20 -0.85 -13.95 22.04
C GLU A 20 -0.61 -14.89 20.84
N ASP A 21 -1.23 -14.59 19.69
CA ASP A 21 -1.05 -15.33 18.43
C ASP A 21 0.27 -14.98 17.69
N GLY A 22 1.10 -14.11 18.29
CA GLY A 22 2.39 -13.68 17.76
C GLY A 22 2.33 -12.52 16.80
N TYR A 23 1.15 -12.09 16.37
CA TYR A 23 0.92 -10.87 15.59
C TYR A 23 0.95 -9.61 16.49
N HIS A 24 0.90 -8.44 15.85
CA HIS A 24 0.78 -7.16 16.53
C HIS A 24 -0.59 -6.55 16.26
N GLU A 25 -1.19 -5.97 17.29
CA GLU A 25 -2.39 -5.17 17.15
C GLU A 25 -1.99 -3.79 16.67
N VAL A 26 -2.48 -3.43 15.50
CA VAL A 26 -2.17 -2.15 14.83
C VAL A 26 -3.38 -1.25 14.80
N ARG A 27 -3.13 0.06 14.69
CA ARG A 27 -4.13 1.07 14.38
C ARG A 27 -3.54 2.04 13.38
N MET A 28 -4.14 2.14 12.19
CA MET A 28 -3.54 2.92 11.12
C MET A 28 -4.58 3.51 10.17
N ILE A 29 -4.23 4.65 9.57
CA ILE A 29 -5.00 5.23 8.48
C ILE A 29 -4.32 4.85 7.18
N MET A 30 -5.03 4.11 6.34
CA MET A 30 -4.59 3.72 5.00
C MET A 30 -5.20 4.65 3.95
N GLN A 31 -4.38 5.07 2.99
CA GLN A 31 -4.79 5.91 1.86
C GLN A 31 -4.34 5.31 0.54
N THR A 32 -5.29 5.11 -0.38
CA THR A 32 -4.97 4.72 -1.76
C THR A 32 -4.42 5.91 -2.54
N ILE A 33 -3.41 5.67 -3.37
CA ILE A 33 -2.81 6.68 -4.25
C ILE A 33 -2.88 6.27 -5.72
N GLN A 34 -2.76 7.23 -6.65
CA GLN A 34 -2.87 6.99 -8.09
C GLN A 34 -1.57 6.48 -8.74
N MET A 35 -0.75 5.75 -8.00
CA MET A 35 0.33 4.90 -8.51
C MET A 35 -0.20 3.47 -8.62
N TYR A 36 0.00 2.78 -9.75
CA TYR A 36 -0.63 1.48 -9.96
C TYR A 36 0.16 0.55 -10.86
N ASP A 37 -0.01 -0.74 -10.62
CA ASP A 37 0.35 -1.80 -11.54
C ASP A 37 -0.81 -2.09 -12.51
N VAL A 38 -0.50 -2.73 -13.62
CA VAL A 38 -1.51 -3.05 -14.64
C VAL A 38 -1.62 -4.56 -14.80
N LEU A 39 -2.86 -5.06 -14.68
CA LEU A 39 -3.18 -6.46 -14.94
C LEU A 39 -4.02 -6.58 -16.22
N GLU A 40 -3.61 -7.45 -17.13
CA GLU A 40 -4.46 -7.92 -18.22
C GLU A 40 -4.86 -9.37 -17.97
N ILE A 41 -6.18 -9.64 -17.85
CA ILE A 41 -6.72 -10.96 -17.56
C ILE A 41 -7.61 -11.40 -18.74
N LYS A 42 -7.31 -12.60 -19.29
CA LYS A 42 -8.04 -13.20 -20.42
C LYS A 42 -8.40 -14.65 -20.10
N LYS A 43 -9.61 -15.08 -20.53
CA LYS A 43 -9.96 -16.50 -20.52
C LYS A 43 -9.09 -17.27 -21.51
N LYS A 44 -8.76 -18.51 -21.17
CA LYS A 44 -8.18 -19.49 -22.10
C LYS A 44 -8.96 -20.80 -22.03
N LYS A 45 -8.98 -21.58 -23.14
CA LYS A 45 -9.69 -22.88 -23.21
C LYS A 45 -8.99 -23.93 -22.34
N ALA A 46 -7.66 -23.97 -22.38
CA ALA A 46 -6.89 -24.91 -21.57
C ALA A 46 -7.05 -24.58 -20.07
N PRO A 47 -7.26 -25.59 -19.20
CA PRO A 47 -7.35 -25.38 -17.77
C PRO A 47 -6.08 -24.75 -17.16
N GLY A 48 -6.23 -24.18 -15.96
CA GLY A 48 -5.15 -23.66 -15.16
C GLY A 48 -4.84 -22.19 -15.40
N ILE A 49 -3.83 -21.69 -14.70
CA ILE A 49 -3.42 -20.29 -14.64
C ILE A 49 -2.09 -20.14 -15.33
N SER A 50 -1.98 -19.19 -16.27
CA SER A 50 -0.71 -18.75 -16.85
C SER A 50 -0.47 -17.33 -16.43
N LEU A 51 0.58 -17.10 -15.66
CA LEU A 51 1.01 -15.77 -15.19
C LEU A 51 2.30 -15.37 -15.89
N SER A 52 2.40 -14.11 -16.29
CA SER A 52 3.64 -13.48 -16.75
C SER A 52 3.80 -12.12 -16.09
N VAL A 53 5.05 -11.78 -15.75
CA VAL A 53 5.40 -10.52 -15.06
C VAL A 53 6.59 -9.88 -15.78
N ASN A 54 6.63 -8.55 -15.86
CA ASN A 54 7.72 -7.82 -16.50
C ASN A 54 9.03 -7.83 -15.71
N TYR A 55 9.07 -8.35 -14.48
CA TYR A 55 10.29 -8.53 -13.68
C TYR A 55 10.65 -10.02 -13.56
N PRO A 56 11.82 -10.45 -14.06
CA PRO A 56 12.19 -11.87 -14.13
C PRO A 56 12.41 -12.54 -12.76
N TYR A 57 12.67 -11.74 -11.71
CA TYR A 57 12.87 -12.26 -10.35
C TYR A 57 11.55 -12.44 -9.56
N ILE A 58 10.42 -12.00 -10.10
CA ILE A 58 9.11 -12.22 -9.48
C ILE A 58 8.57 -13.57 -9.96
N PRO A 59 8.23 -14.50 -9.04
CA PRO A 59 7.72 -15.82 -9.42
C PRO A 59 6.38 -15.72 -10.16
N CYS A 60 6.19 -16.61 -11.13
CA CYS A 60 4.95 -16.72 -11.92
C CYS A 60 4.13 -17.98 -11.56
N ASP A 61 4.31 -18.52 -10.37
CA ASP A 61 3.69 -19.71 -9.83
C ASP A 61 2.92 -19.43 -8.52
N GLU A 62 2.60 -20.48 -7.74
CA GLU A 62 1.83 -20.42 -6.49
C GLU A 62 2.49 -19.55 -5.39
N ARG A 63 3.73 -19.14 -5.53
CA ARG A 63 4.40 -18.19 -4.63
C ARG A 63 3.92 -16.76 -4.87
N ASN A 64 3.35 -16.46 -6.04
CA ASN A 64 2.84 -15.14 -6.38
C ASN A 64 1.40 -14.95 -5.88
N LEU A 65 1.11 -13.80 -5.23
CA LEU A 65 -0.22 -13.50 -4.71
C LEU A 65 -1.29 -13.39 -5.80
N VAL A 66 -0.93 -12.97 -7.02
CA VAL A 66 -1.82 -12.96 -8.19
C VAL A 66 -2.27 -14.38 -8.55
N TYR A 67 -1.32 -15.32 -8.57
CA TYR A 67 -1.62 -16.73 -8.82
C TYR A 67 -2.53 -17.31 -7.74
N LYS A 68 -2.20 -17.06 -6.45
CA LYS A 68 -3.02 -17.48 -5.30
C LYS A 68 -4.44 -16.94 -5.38
N ALA A 69 -4.58 -15.65 -5.72
CA ALA A 69 -5.89 -15.00 -5.84
C ALA A 69 -6.75 -15.60 -6.95
N ALA A 70 -6.15 -15.84 -8.13
CA ALA A 70 -6.85 -16.50 -9.23
C ALA A 70 -7.23 -17.94 -8.87
N LYS A 71 -6.29 -18.71 -8.29
CA LYS A 71 -6.51 -20.10 -7.87
C LYS A 71 -7.63 -20.21 -6.84
N LEU A 72 -7.65 -19.34 -5.84
CA LEU A 72 -8.65 -19.32 -4.77
C LEU A 72 -10.09 -19.30 -5.35
N LEU A 73 -10.38 -18.35 -6.24
CA LEU A 73 -11.74 -18.24 -6.80
C LEU A 73 -12.02 -19.31 -7.87
N MET A 74 -11.02 -19.66 -8.68
CA MET A 74 -11.22 -20.69 -9.72
C MET A 74 -11.49 -22.06 -9.11
N ASP A 75 -10.82 -22.42 -8.02
CA ASP A 75 -11.05 -23.70 -7.32
C ASP A 75 -12.38 -23.69 -6.57
N GLU A 76 -12.69 -22.60 -5.81
CA GLU A 76 -13.93 -22.50 -5.03
C GLU A 76 -15.18 -22.59 -5.92
N PHE A 77 -15.14 -21.94 -7.09
CA PHE A 77 -16.27 -21.90 -8.03
C PHE A 77 -16.17 -22.94 -9.15
N GLN A 78 -15.23 -23.88 -9.07
CA GLN A 78 -15.02 -24.96 -10.05
C GLN A 78 -15.03 -24.43 -11.50
N VAL A 79 -14.30 -23.33 -11.74
CA VAL A 79 -14.28 -22.64 -13.02
C VAL A 79 -13.74 -23.57 -14.11
N LYS A 80 -14.56 -23.83 -15.13
CA LYS A 80 -14.13 -24.60 -16.30
C LYS A 80 -13.28 -23.74 -17.22
N GLY A 81 -12.12 -24.28 -17.67
CA GLY A 81 -11.13 -23.58 -18.47
C GLY A 81 -10.05 -22.93 -17.61
N GLY A 82 -9.38 -21.92 -18.15
CA GLY A 82 -8.26 -21.26 -17.48
C GLY A 82 -8.21 -19.76 -17.74
N VAL A 83 -7.17 -19.15 -17.18
CA VAL A 83 -6.86 -17.74 -17.38
C VAL A 83 -5.40 -17.52 -17.77
N THR A 84 -5.17 -16.49 -18.58
CA THR A 84 -3.86 -15.88 -18.77
C THR A 84 -3.88 -14.53 -18.11
N ILE A 85 -2.88 -14.28 -17.26
CA ILE A 85 -2.72 -13.01 -16.53
C ILE A 85 -1.35 -12.45 -16.91
N ARG A 86 -1.34 -11.22 -17.44
CA ARG A 86 -0.13 -10.44 -17.64
C ARG A 86 -0.11 -9.32 -16.61
N LEU A 87 0.93 -9.29 -15.79
CA LEU A 87 1.16 -8.28 -14.76
C LEU A 87 2.33 -7.38 -15.18
N GLU A 88 2.06 -6.09 -15.26
CA GLU A 88 3.06 -5.05 -15.47
C GLU A 88 3.23 -4.25 -14.18
N LYS A 89 4.37 -4.44 -13.51
CA LYS A 89 4.72 -3.81 -12.24
C LYS A 89 5.35 -2.43 -12.46
N PHE A 90 4.81 -1.44 -11.77
CA PHE A 90 5.33 -0.07 -11.63
C PHE A 90 5.47 0.32 -10.17
N ILE A 91 4.65 -0.26 -9.28
CA ILE A 91 4.79 -0.08 -7.82
C ILE A 91 6.08 -0.79 -7.39
N PRO A 92 7.01 -0.11 -6.70
CA PRO A 92 8.23 -0.72 -6.22
C PRO A 92 7.97 -1.96 -5.36
N VAL A 93 8.76 -3.00 -5.57
CA VAL A 93 8.62 -4.27 -4.83
C VAL A 93 9.23 -4.11 -3.43
N ALA A 94 8.62 -4.75 -2.42
CA ALA A 94 9.05 -4.70 -1.02
C ALA A 94 9.25 -3.25 -0.52
N ALA A 95 8.26 -2.42 -0.72
CA ALA A 95 8.36 -0.97 -0.56
C ALA A 95 7.38 -0.37 0.47
N GLY A 96 6.66 -1.17 1.24
CA GLY A 96 5.65 -0.67 2.20
C GLY A 96 4.36 -0.12 1.56
N MET A 97 4.17 -0.32 0.24
CA MET A 97 3.08 0.26 -0.56
C MET A 97 2.03 -0.78 -1.00
N ALA A 98 2.06 -1.99 -0.45
CA ALA A 98 1.15 -3.10 -0.71
C ALA A 98 1.00 -3.51 -2.20
N GLY A 99 2.03 -3.33 -3.06
CA GLY A 99 1.94 -3.62 -4.49
C GLY A 99 1.45 -5.04 -4.80
N GLY A 100 2.03 -6.06 -4.17
CA GLY A 100 1.59 -7.46 -4.35
C GLY A 100 0.17 -7.73 -3.87
N SER A 101 -0.24 -7.11 -2.76
CA SER A 101 -1.61 -7.22 -2.24
C SER A 101 -2.62 -6.53 -3.16
N SER A 102 -2.24 -5.41 -3.75
CA SER A 102 -3.04 -4.69 -4.73
C SER A 102 -3.24 -5.50 -6.02
N ASP A 103 -2.15 -6.17 -6.48
CA ASP A 103 -2.23 -7.08 -7.63
C ASP A 103 -3.19 -8.25 -7.37
N ALA A 104 -3.12 -8.85 -6.17
CA ALA A 104 -4.03 -9.91 -5.75
C ALA A 104 -5.48 -9.43 -5.68
N ALA A 105 -5.73 -8.25 -5.09
CA ALA A 105 -7.04 -7.62 -5.03
C ALA A 105 -7.64 -7.39 -6.42
N ALA A 106 -6.85 -6.80 -7.33
CA ALA A 106 -7.25 -6.61 -8.72
C ALA A 106 -7.53 -7.94 -9.42
N THR A 107 -6.78 -9.00 -9.09
CA THR A 107 -7.01 -10.34 -9.62
C THR A 107 -8.34 -10.92 -9.13
N LEU A 108 -8.65 -10.86 -7.83
CA LEU A 108 -9.93 -11.30 -7.27
C LEU A 108 -11.10 -10.60 -7.96
N VAL A 109 -11.07 -9.27 -8.06
CA VAL A 109 -12.08 -8.47 -8.76
C VAL A 109 -12.17 -8.87 -10.23
N GLY A 110 -11.03 -9.07 -10.89
CA GLY A 110 -10.96 -9.46 -12.30
C GLY A 110 -11.55 -10.83 -12.57
N ILE A 111 -11.21 -11.84 -11.79
CA ILE A 111 -11.74 -13.21 -11.90
C ILE A 111 -13.25 -13.21 -11.63
N ASN A 112 -13.71 -12.55 -10.57
CA ASN A 112 -15.13 -12.41 -10.25
C ASN A 112 -15.92 -11.85 -11.44
N ARG A 113 -15.46 -10.76 -12.04
CA ARG A 113 -16.12 -10.13 -13.21
C ARG A 113 -16.01 -10.99 -14.46
N LEU A 114 -14.83 -11.56 -14.74
CA LEU A 114 -14.57 -12.34 -15.96
C LEU A 114 -15.43 -13.59 -16.03
N PHE A 115 -15.62 -14.28 -14.91
CA PHE A 115 -16.42 -15.51 -14.83
C PHE A 115 -17.84 -15.28 -14.33
N LYS A 116 -18.22 -14.02 -14.02
CA LYS A 116 -19.54 -13.63 -13.53
C LYS A 116 -19.93 -14.43 -12.27
N LEU A 117 -19.02 -14.51 -11.29
CA LEU A 117 -19.23 -15.30 -10.07
C LEU A 117 -20.26 -14.68 -9.13
N GLY A 118 -20.62 -13.41 -9.31
CA GLY A 118 -21.67 -12.74 -8.56
C GLY A 118 -21.26 -12.28 -7.15
N LEU A 119 -19.96 -12.35 -6.79
CA LEU A 119 -19.50 -11.96 -5.47
C LEU A 119 -19.57 -10.45 -5.29
N SER A 120 -20.13 -10.03 -4.15
CA SER A 120 -20.08 -8.65 -3.65
C SER A 120 -18.67 -8.26 -3.21
N GLU A 121 -18.46 -6.98 -3.01
CA GLU A 121 -17.17 -6.46 -2.48
C GLU A 121 -16.83 -7.08 -1.12
N ARG A 122 -17.80 -7.17 -0.22
CA ARG A 122 -17.63 -7.78 1.11
C ARG A 122 -17.21 -9.24 1.02
N GLU A 123 -17.88 -10.02 0.18
CA GLU A 123 -17.55 -11.44 -0.01
C GLU A 123 -16.16 -11.64 -0.62
N LEU A 124 -15.70 -10.71 -1.48
CA LEU A 124 -14.33 -10.72 -1.98
C LEU A 124 -13.32 -10.37 -0.87
N MET A 125 -13.63 -9.38 -0.03
CA MET A 125 -12.77 -8.99 1.11
C MET A 125 -12.62 -10.12 2.12
N ASP A 126 -13.69 -10.84 2.44
CA ASP A 126 -13.67 -11.97 3.38
C ASP A 126 -12.76 -13.12 2.88
N ARG A 127 -12.69 -13.32 1.56
CA ARG A 127 -11.77 -14.29 0.94
C ARG A 127 -10.34 -13.78 0.86
N ALA A 128 -10.19 -12.47 0.65
CA ALA A 128 -8.91 -11.81 0.47
C ALA A 128 -8.00 -11.89 1.70
N VAL A 129 -8.56 -11.94 2.91
CA VAL A 129 -7.81 -12.14 4.17
C VAL A 129 -6.93 -13.39 4.12
N LYS A 130 -7.37 -14.47 3.46
CA LYS A 130 -6.61 -15.73 3.30
C LYS A 130 -5.35 -15.57 2.44
N ILE A 131 -5.27 -14.49 1.66
CA ILE A 131 -4.14 -14.20 0.76
C ILE A 131 -3.13 -13.29 1.46
N GLY A 132 -3.62 -12.29 2.20
CA GLY A 132 -2.78 -11.37 2.97
C GLY A 132 -3.58 -10.23 3.61
N ALA A 133 -3.06 -9.68 4.72
CA ALA A 133 -3.76 -8.69 5.54
C ALA A 133 -4.13 -7.40 4.79
N ASP A 134 -3.28 -6.92 3.87
CA ASP A 134 -3.54 -5.71 3.08
C ASP A 134 -4.50 -5.94 1.89
N VAL A 135 -4.78 -7.21 1.48
CA VAL A 135 -5.57 -7.48 0.28
C VAL A 135 -7.01 -6.99 0.39
N PRO A 136 -7.71 -7.15 1.53
CA PRO A 136 -9.06 -6.61 1.70
C PRO A 136 -9.09 -5.08 1.51
N TYR A 137 -8.14 -4.35 2.09
CA TYR A 137 -8.05 -2.91 1.89
C TYR A 137 -7.84 -2.53 0.42
N CYS A 138 -6.99 -3.27 -0.31
CA CYS A 138 -6.77 -3.03 -1.74
C CYS A 138 -8.02 -3.29 -2.61
N ILE A 139 -9.00 -4.07 -2.12
CA ILE A 139 -10.33 -4.19 -2.74
C ILE A 139 -11.18 -2.97 -2.39
N MET A 140 -11.25 -2.60 -1.11
CA MET A 140 -12.03 -1.49 -0.58
C MET A 140 -11.59 -0.14 -1.15
N ARG A 141 -10.28 0.18 -1.12
CA ARG A 141 -9.67 1.44 -1.58
C ARG A 141 -10.12 2.67 -0.80
N GLY A 142 -9.60 3.86 -1.22
CA GLY A 142 -9.94 5.14 -0.60
C GLY A 142 -9.21 5.37 0.72
N THR A 143 -9.88 5.98 1.69
CA THR A 143 -9.38 6.24 3.04
C THR A 143 -10.05 5.29 4.04
N ALA A 144 -9.26 4.57 4.83
CA ALA A 144 -9.78 3.63 5.81
C ALA A 144 -8.97 3.63 7.10
N LEU A 145 -9.67 3.51 8.23
CA LEU A 145 -9.10 3.07 9.49
C LEU A 145 -8.95 1.55 9.43
N ALA A 146 -7.76 1.06 9.71
CA ALA A 146 -7.44 -0.36 9.79
C ALA A 146 -6.97 -0.71 11.20
N GLU A 147 -7.57 -1.73 11.78
CA GLU A 147 -7.35 -2.22 13.16
C GLU A 147 -7.14 -3.74 13.15
N GLY A 148 -6.93 -4.35 14.32
CA GLY A 148 -6.58 -5.76 14.43
C GLY A 148 -5.14 -6.00 13.96
N ILE A 149 -4.93 -6.92 13.01
CA ILE A 149 -3.65 -7.09 12.31
C ILE A 149 -3.62 -6.29 10.98
N GLY A 150 -4.60 -5.38 10.78
CA GLY A 150 -4.82 -4.57 9.58
C GLY A 150 -6.01 -5.03 8.74
N GLU A 151 -6.74 -6.06 9.17
CA GLU A 151 -7.88 -6.67 8.45
C GLU A 151 -9.24 -6.06 8.82
N LYS A 152 -9.36 -5.43 10.00
CA LYS A 152 -10.59 -4.77 10.43
C LYS A 152 -10.67 -3.38 9.82
N LEU A 153 -11.39 -3.25 8.73
CA LEU A 153 -11.43 -2.05 7.92
C LEU A 153 -12.74 -1.28 8.14
N THR A 154 -12.60 -0.01 8.49
CA THR A 154 -13.71 0.96 8.55
C THR A 154 -13.43 2.08 7.56
N GLY A 155 -14.29 2.26 6.56
CA GLY A 155 -14.21 3.41 5.66
C GLY A 155 -14.46 4.70 6.44
N ILE A 156 -13.60 5.68 6.24
CA ILE A 156 -13.75 7.01 6.85
C ILE A 156 -13.90 8.07 5.75
N THR A 157 -14.18 9.31 6.15
CA THR A 157 -14.18 10.46 5.24
C THR A 157 -12.90 10.50 4.41
N GLN A 158 -13.03 10.89 3.16
CA GLN A 158 -11.91 10.94 2.22
C GLN A 158 -10.93 12.06 2.63
N VAL A 159 -9.65 11.76 2.50
CA VAL A 159 -8.58 12.77 2.67
C VAL A 159 -8.79 13.91 1.67
N PRO A 160 -8.59 15.18 2.08
CA PRO A 160 -8.61 16.31 1.15
C PRO A 160 -7.69 16.08 -0.04
N GLU A 161 -8.08 16.58 -1.21
CA GLU A 161 -7.27 16.47 -2.43
C GLU A 161 -5.87 17.03 -2.18
N CYS A 162 -4.87 16.18 -2.38
CA CYS A 162 -3.47 16.54 -2.22
C CYS A 162 -2.58 15.73 -3.15
N PHE A 163 -1.36 16.21 -3.34
CA PHE A 163 -0.33 15.58 -4.15
C PHE A 163 0.63 14.79 -3.28
N VAL A 164 1.14 13.70 -3.82
CA VAL A 164 2.01 12.76 -3.10
C VAL A 164 3.28 12.53 -3.91
N LEU A 165 4.43 12.83 -3.34
CA LEU A 165 5.72 12.48 -3.91
C LEU A 165 6.22 11.20 -3.26
N ILE A 166 6.56 10.21 -4.06
CA ILE A 166 7.15 8.94 -3.63
C ILE A 166 8.65 8.97 -3.89
N GLY A 167 9.44 8.67 -2.86
CA GLY A 167 10.87 8.48 -2.92
C GLY A 167 11.27 7.12 -2.34
N LYS A 168 11.71 6.15 -3.17
CA LYS A 168 12.20 4.87 -2.66
C LYS A 168 13.73 4.79 -2.82
N PRO A 169 14.49 4.69 -1.71
CA PRO A 169 15.93 4.45 -1.76
C PRO A 169 16.27 3.07 -2.31
N GLY A 170 17.54 2.86 -2.66
CA GLY A 170 18.03 1.61 -3.25
C GLY A 170 18.17 0.43 -2.28
N ILE A 171 17.49 0.49 -1.13
CA ILE A 171 17.52 -0.53 -0.08
C ILE A 171 16.22 -1.32 -0.03
N ASN A 172 16.23 -2.46 0.66
CA ASN A 172 15.05 -3.26 0.96
C ASN A 172 14.97 -3.47 2.48
N VAL A 173 13.77 -3.33 3.03
CA VAL A 173 13.47 -3.58 4.44
C VAL A 173 12.50 -4.76 4.50
N SER A 174 12.84 -5.77 5.31
CA SER A 174 11.94 -6.89 5.57
C SER A 174 10.87 -6.46 6.57
N THR A 175 9.59 -6.58 6.21
CA THR A 175 8.47 -6.31 7.12
C THR A 175 8.61 -7.14 8.41
N ARG A 176 8.99 -8.42 8.29
CA ARG A 176 9.21 -9.28 9.44
C ARG A 176 10.32 -8.73 10.36
N ALA A 177 11.46 -8.35 9.80
CA ALA A 177 12.57 -7.79 10.56
C ALA A 177 12.18 -6.47 11.23
N ALA A 178 11.38 -5.61 10.56
CA ALA A 178 10.87 -4.37 11.14
C ALA A 178 10.00 -4.63 12.39
N TYR A 179 9.10 -5.62 12.34
CA TYR A 179 8.29 -6.01 13.50
C TYR A 179 9.13 -6.66 14.61
N GLU A 180 10.10 -7.50 14.26
CA GLU A 180 10.99 -8.16 15.23
C GLU A 180 11.94 -7.19 15.94
N SER A 181 12.34 -6.11 15.27
CA SER A 181 13.20 -5.06 15.84
C SER A 181 12.44 -4.00 16.65
N LEU A 182 11.12 -4.03 16.64
CA LEU A 182 10.31 -3.03 17.32
C LEU A 182 10.35 -3.22 18.84
N ASN A 183 10.82 -2.20 19.55
CA ASN A 183 10.74 -2.11 21.00
C ASN A 183 9.47 -1.36 21.41
N LEU A 184 8.39 -2.11 21.69
CA LEU A 184 7.08 -1.52 22.05
C LEU A 184 7.14 -0.62 23.28
N SER A 185 7.92 -1.00 24.31
CA SER A 185 8.06 -0.19 25.52
C SER A 185 8.90 1.07 25.33
N GLY A 186 9.61 1.15 24.22
CA GLY A 186 10.43 2.32 23.85
C GLY A 186 9.73 3.30 22.90
N ILE A 187 8.51 3.03 22.49
CA ILE A 187 7.75 3.97 21.65
C ILE A 187 7.33 5.16 22.52
N GLN A 188 7.93 6.32 22.27
CA GLN A 188 7.64 7.54 23.02
C GLN A 188 6.54 8.38 22.36
N ASN A 189 6.43 8.31 21.04
CA ASN A 189 5.50 9.12 20.26
C ASN A 189 4.58 8.22 19.43
N HIS A 190 3.33 8.13 19.86
CA HIS A 190 2.28 7.49 19.09
C HIS A 190 1.60 8.52 18.18
N PRO A 191 1.25 8.18 16.92
CA PRO A 191 0.48 9.07 16.05
C PRO A 191 -0.93 9.29 16.62
N ASP A 192 -1.41 10.52 16.57
CA ASP A 192 -2.77 10.86 16.98
C ASP A 192 -3.79 10.48 15.89
N ILE A 193 -4.11 9.18 15.84
CA ILE A 193 -5.01 8.62 14.81
C ILE A 193 -6.42 9.24 14.91
N ASP A 194 -6.94 9.47 16.13
CA ASP A 194 -8.28 10.06 16.31
C ASP A 194 -8.31 11.52 15.88
N GLY A 195 -7.30 12.28 16.26
CA GLY A 195 -7.17 13.67 15.82
C GLY A 195 -7.01 13.78 14.30
N MET A 196 -6.25 12.86 13.65
CA MET A 196 -6.16 12.79 12.18
C MET A 196 -7.53 12.53 11.53
N ILE A 197 -8.32 11.59 12.07
CA ILE A 197 -9.67 11.30 11.56
C ILE A 197 -10.57 12.55 11.66
N GLN A 198 -10.46 13.29 12.76
CA GLN A 198 -11.22 14.52 12.95
C GLN A 198 -10.80 15.62 11.96
N ASP A 199 -9.49 15.80 11.75
CA ASP A 199 -8.98 16.77 10.77
C ASP A 199 -9.42 16.41 9.34
N ILE A 200 -9.37 15.11 8.98
CA ILE A 200 -9.86 14.62 7.69
C ILE A 200 -11.35 14.93 7.52
N GLN A 201 -12.16 14.72 8.56
CA GLN A 201 -13.61 15.04 8.54
C GLN A 201 -13.87 16.53 8.36
N ASN A 202 -13.01 17.38 8.92
CA ASN A 202 -13.08 18.83 8.81
C ASN A 202 -12.48 19.38 7.51
N GLY A 203 -11.85 18.53 6.68
CA GLY A 203 -11.15 18.96 5.48
C GLY A 203 -9.83 19.68 5.76
N ASP A 204 -9.26 19.53 6.97
CA ASP A 204 -8.02 20.17 7.40
C ASP A 204 -6.80 19.31 7.03
N LEU A 205 -6.23 19.58 5.87
CA LEU A 205 -5.02 18.89 5.40
C LEU A 205 -3.80 19.19 6.28
N GLN A 206 -3.66 20.42 6.77
CA GLN A 206 -2.52 20.82 7.59
C GLN A 206 -2.60 20.19 8.98
N GLY A 207 -3.76 20.21 9.62
CA GLY A 207 -4.00 19.53 10.89
C GLY A 207 -3.72 18.04 10.80
N MET A 208 -4.23 17.38 9.75
CA MET A 208 -3.98 15.96 9.49
C MET A 208 -2.48 15.67 9.35
N THR A 209 -1.76 16.43 8.51
CA THR A 209 -0.33 16.19 8.26
C THR A 209 0.54 16.44 9.50
N ALA A 210 0.18 17.39 10.34
CA ALA A 210 0.87 17.66 11.62
C ALA A 210 0.81 16.48 12.61
N LYS A 211 -0.24 15.64 12.52
CA LYS A 211 -0.46 14.46 13.39
C LYS A 211 0.06 13.15 12.79
N MET A 212 0.53 13.16 11.53
CA MET A 212 1.08 11.98 10.87
C MET A 212 2.28 11.42 11.63
N GLY A 213 2.33 10.09 11.78
CA GLY A 213 3.43 9.39 12.43
C GLY A 213 3.45 7.90 12.09
N ASN A 214 4.64 7.30 12.16
CA ASN A 214 4.86 5.89 11.92
C ASN A 214 5.85 5.33 12.96
N VAL A 215 5.37 4.46 13.82
CA VAL A 215 6.16 3.91 14.94
C VAL A 215 7.36 3.05 14.53
N PHE A 216 7.43 2.64 13.26
CA PHE A 216 8.62 1.96 12.74
C PHE A 216 9.78 2.90 12.41
N GLU A 217 9.50 4.19 12.16
CA GLU A 217 10.52 5.14 11.66
C GLU A 217 11.76 5.19 12.54
N PRO A 218 11.70 5.35 13.87
CA PRO A 218 12.91 5.52 14.68
C PRO A 218 13.89 4.36 14.52
N GLY A 219 13.40 3.13 14.55
CA GLY A 219 14.23 1.93 14.41
C GLY A 219 14.79 1.74 13.00
N ILE A 220 13.97 1.99 11.98
CA ILE A 220 14.37 1.80 10.57
C ILE A 220 15.31 2.94 10.12
N ILE A 221 15.03 4.18 10.49
CA ILE A 221 15.89 5.33 10.17
C ILE A 221 17.27 5.18 10.84
N GLY A 222 17.32 4.68 12.08
CA GLY A 222 18.59 4.40 12.76
C GLY A 222 19.48 3.40 12.01
N GLN A 223 18.87 2.44 11.29
CA GLN A 223 19.59 1.50 10.44
C GLN A 223 19.88 2.04 9.04
N TYR A 224 19.00 2.90 8.52
CA TYR A 224 19.03 3.41 7.14
C TYR A 224 18.81 4.93 7.12
N PRO A 225 19.85 5.75 7.45
CA PRO A 225 19.73 7.22 7.54
C PRO A 225 19.24 7.90 6.26
N VAL A 226 19.45 7.29 5.09
CA VAL A 226 18.96 7.79 3.80
C VAL A 226 17.44 8.03 3.78
N ILE A 227 16.68 7.34 4.63
CA ILE A 227 15.24 7.56 4.77
C ILE A 227 14.98 8.96 5.36
N GLN A 228 15.73 9.35 6.39
CA GLN A 228 15.63 10.70 6.96
C GLN A 228 16.08 11.77 5.96
N GLU A 229 17.18 11.53 5.24
CA GLU A 229 17.66 12.46 4.22
C GLU A 229 16.61 12.74 3.13
N ILE A 230 15.88 11.71 2.69
CA ILE A 230 14.77 11.87 1.74
C ILE A 230 13.61 12.66 2.35
N LYS A 231 13.26 12.40 3.63
CA LYS A 231 12.21 13.14 4.36
C LYS A 231 12.58 14.63 4.45
N ASP A 232 13.78 14.93 4.92
CA ASP A 232 14.28 16.30 5.11
C ASP A 232 14.31 17.06 3.78
N LEU A 233 14.73 16.38 2.69
CA LEU A 233 14.71 16.96 1.36
C LEU A 233 13.29 17.30 0.91
N MET A 234 12.32 16.40 1.10
CA MET A 234 10.94 16.66 0.72
C MET A 234 10.34 17.81 1.54
N GLU A 235 10.56 17.84 2.87
CA GLU A 235 10.01 18.86 3.76
C GLU A 235 10.66 20.24 3.49
N SER A 236 11.97 20.31 3.26
CA SER A 236 12.67 21.57 2.91
C SER A 236 12.27 22.12 1.54
N HIS A 237 11.63 21.29 0.69
CA HIS A 237 11.13 21.69 -0.63
C HIS A 237 9.60 21.70 -0.73
N GLY A 238 8.94 21.92 0.41
CA GLY A 238 7.53 22.30 0.45
C GLY A 238 6.55 21.15 0.66
N ALA A 239 7.00 19.96 1.07
CA ALA A 239 6.09 18.98 1.63
C ALA A 239 5.55 19.46 2.98
N LEU A 240 4.25 19.34 3.22
CA LEU A 240 3.64 19.59 4.53
C LEU A 240 4.16 18.61 5.56
N LYS A 241 4.37 17.37 5.14
CA LYS A 241 4.97 16.28 5.93
C LYS A 241 5.56 15.25 4.99
N ALA A 242 6.70 14.67 5.39
CA ALA A 242 7.25 13.47 4.75
C ALA A 242 7.37 12.32 5.78
N MET A 243 7.02 11.11 5.35
CA MET A 243 6.99 9.95 6.24
C MET A 243 7.27 8.65 5.49
N MET A 244 7.76 7.64 6.19
CA MET A 244 7.94 6.29 5.68
C MET A 244 6.60 5.55 5.59
N SER A 245 6.33 4.88 4.48
CA SER A 245 5.12 4.09 4.29
C SER A 245 5.27 2.66 4.83
N GLY A 246 4.38 2.25 5.71
CA GLY A 246 4.39 0.90 6.30
C GLY A 246 5.70 0.61 7.03
N SER A 247 6.26 -0.59 6.83
CA SER A 247 7.58 -0.97 7.34
C SER A 247 8.75 -0.43 6.50
N GLY A 248 8.47 0.41 5.52
CA GLY A 248 9.46 1.03 4.66
C GLY A 248 9.93 0.17 3.46
N PRO A 249 11.00 0.60 2.78
CA PRO A 249 11.76 1.84 3.00
C PRO A 249 11.24 3.06 2.21
N THR A 250 10.09 2.97 1.55
CA THR A 250 9.56 4.09 0.76
C THR A 250 9.19 5.27 1.66
N VAL A 251 9.66 6.44 1.29
CA VAL A 251 9.22 7.72 1.84
C VAL A 251 8.18 8.33 0.92
N PHE A 252 7.16 8.94 1.49
CA PHE A 252 6.23 9.79 0.76
C PHE A 252 6.12 11.16 1.41
N GLY A 253 5.94 12.18 0.58
CA GLY A 253 5.67 13.56 1.03
C GLY A 253 4.29 14.01 0.57
N ILE A 254 3.56 14.71 1.42
CA ILE A 254 2.25 15.32 1.11
C ILE A 254 2.46 16.77 0.72
N PHE A 255 1.86 17.20 -0.39
CA PHE A 255 1.97 18.54 -0.95
C PHE A 255 0.58 19.13 -1.26
N GLU A 256 0.42 20.42 -1.04
CA GLU A 256 -0.79 21.16 -1.36
C GLU A 256 -0.95 21.43 -2.87
N SER A 257 0.17 21.53 -3.60
CA SER A 257 0.14 21.84 -5.03
C SER A 257 1.06 20.92 -5.83
N GLN A 258 0.66 20.67 -7.08
CA GLN A 258 1.45 19.90 -8.03
C GLN A 258 2.78 20.58 -8.32
N GLU A 259 2.80 21.89 -8.42
CA GLU A 259 4.00 22.67 -8.71
C GLU A 259 5.10 22.46 -7.66
N LYS A 260 4.74 22.56 -6.36
CA LYS A 260 5.68 22.30 -5.26
C LYS A 260 6.17 20.84 -5.30
N MET A 261 5.26 19.89 -5.51
CA MET A 261 5.62 18.47 -5.63
C MET A 261 6.58 18.22 -6.79
N ASP A 262 6.32 18.79 -7.97
CA ASP A 262 7.15 18.59 -9.16
C ASP A 262 8.54 19.21 -8.99
N ALA A 263 8.65 20.37 -8.32
CA ALA A 263 9.93 21.00 -7.97
C ALA A 263 10.74 20.10 -7.01
N ALA A 264 10.11 19.60 -5.94
CA ALA A 264 10.75 18.67 -4.99
C ALA A 264 11.16 17.35 -5.68
N ALA A 265 10.34 16.84 -6.58
CA ALA A 265 10.63 15.62 -7.34
C ALA A 265 11.86 15.77 -8.24
N LYS A 266 12.06 16.95 -8.85
CA LYS A 266 13.26 17.23 -9.65
C LYS A 266 14.51 17.16 -8.78
N ILE A 267 14.51 17.85 -7.65
CA ILE A 267 15.66 17.91 -6.72
C ILE A 267 15.94 16.50 -6.15
N LEU A 268 14.90 15.73 -5.79
CA LEU A 268 15.08 14.39 -5.28
C LEU A 268 15.69 13.44 -6.34
N ARG A 269 15.37 13.60 -7.62
CA ARG A 269 16.03 12.82 -8.71
C ARG A 269 17.51 13.20 -8.84
N GLU A 270 17.83 14.48 -8.75
CA GLU A 270 19.20 14.99 -8.86
C GLU A 270 20.08 14.62 -7.65
N SER A 271 19.48 14.42 -6.47
CA SER A 271 20.20 14.04 -5.24
C SER A 271 20.74 12.61 -5.24
N ASN A 272 20.22 11.73 -6.08
CA ASN A 272 20.49 10.28 -6.11
C ASN A 272 20.13 9.51 -4.81
N LEU A 273 19.43 10.12 -3.86
CA LEU A 273 18.99 9.46 -2.61
C LEU A 273 17.93 8.37 -2.86
N ALA A 274 17.11 8.55 -3.89
CA ALA A 274 16.04 7.63 -4.24
C ALA A 274 16.24 7.02 -5.64
N LYS A 275 16.11 5.70 -5.76
CA LYS A 275 16.11 5.00 -7.06
C LYS A 275 14.80 5.16 -7.82
N THR A 276 13.69 5.30 -7.10
CA THR A 276 12.37 5.56 -7.68
C THR A 276 11.86 6.87 -7.13
N VAL A 277 11.54 7.80 -8.03
CA VAL A 277 10.90 9.08 -7.72
C VAL A 277 9.66 9.22 -8.58
N PHE A 278 8.48 9.28 -7.95
CA PHE A 278 7.20 9.31 -8.66
C PHE A 278 6.24 10.29 -7.99
N GLY A 279 5.77 11.29 -8.76
CA GLY A 279 4.72 12.22 -8.34
C GLY A 279 3.34 11.63 -8.65
N THR A 280 2.42 11.72 -7.71
CA THR A 280 1.06 11.22 -7.83
C THR A 280 0.10 12.06 -6.97
N ARG A 281 -1.09 11.59 -6.73
CA ARG A 281 -2.08 12.18 -5.83
C ARG A 281 -2.87 11.10 -5.10
N VAL A 282 -3.59 11.49 -4.07
CA VAL A 282 -4.54 10.60 -3.40
C VAL A 282 -5.61 10.12 -4.37
N PHE A 283 -6.09 8.92 -4.14
CA PHE A 283 -7.24 8.36 -4.85
C PHE A 283 -8.41 8.31 -3.89
N ASN A 284 -9.37 9.15 -4.11
CA ASN A 284 -10.64 9.18 -3.40
C ASN A 284 -11.68 8.36 -4.17
N ARG A 285 -12.38 7.49 -3.46
CA ARG A 285 -13.43 6.65 -4.05
C ARG A 285 -14.70 7.50 -4.17
N ILE A 286 -15.23 7.61 -5.38
CA ILE A 286 -16.51 8.28 -5.66
C ILE A 286 -17.66 7.35 -5.30
#